data_7b09ee89633babc6e94d1c99181be8a9
#
_entry.id   7b09ee89633babc6e94d1c99181be8a9
#
_cell.length_a   1.000
_cell.length_b   1.000
_cell.length_c   1.000
_cell.angle_alpha   90.00
_cell.angle_beta   90.00
_cell.angle_gamma   90.00
#
_symmetry.space_group_name_H-M   'P 1'
#
loop_
_entity.id
_entity.type
_entity.pdbx_description
1 polymer ?
#
loop_
_entity_poly.entity_id
_entity_poly.type
_entity_poly.pdbx_seq_one_letter_code
_entity_poly.pdbx_strand_id
1 'polypeptide(L)'
;DLKDVGYRLLHFLGHELLAETQKEGVLVIEELLPGDMARLDPNRIKGIITSSGGIVSHAAILARSLRIPGICLEPELMKRIHEGDLIALDGKNGTAVVHPGEELMAAFKRRLVLEEQHQEHLDQFRDKPCKTKDGVRINVLANIAMENDLNQLFRHGAEGIGLYRTEIFFLSLDRYPEIEEQVEVYQKVFDSIPQEQPLMIRTLDLGADKAAPYMGYPHEGNPYLGCRALRRQLR
;
A
#
# COMPACT_ATOMS: atom_id res chain seq x y z
N ASP A 1 -0.68 15.65 -9.92
CA ASP A 1 0.63 16.26 -9.68
C ASP A 1 1.19 16.79 -10.98
N LEU A 2 1.73 18.05 -11.00
CA LEU A 2 2.31 18.66 -12.21
C LEU A 2 3.48 17.86 -12.78
N LYS A 3 4.26 17.20 -11.94
CA LYS A 3 5.33 16.28 -12.37
C LYS A 3 4.78 15.07 -13.11
N ASP A 4 3.72 14.45 -12.59
CA ASP A 4 3.09 13.28 -13.24
C ASP A 4 2.52 13.65 -14.62
N VAL A 5 1.90 14.83 -14.74
CA VAL A 5 1.43 15.37 -16.02
C VAL A 5 2.61 15.63 -16.96
N GLY A 6 3.70 16.21 -16.45
CA GLY A 6 4.93 16.44 -17.24
C GLY A 6 5.55 15.13 -17.74
N TYR A 7 5.65 14.13 -16.90
CA TYR A 7 6.14 12.78 -17.26
C TYR A 7 5.24 12.10 -18.30
N ARG A 8 3.90 12.16 -18.15
CA ARG A 8 2.97 11.63 -19.14
C ARG A 8 3.10 12.32 -20.49
N LEU A 9 3.30 13.65 -20.49
CA LEU A 9 3.53 14.42 -21.72
C LEU A 9 4.83 14.01 -22.42
N LEU A 10 5.92 13.86 -21.67
CA LEU A 10 7.21 13.40 -22.20
C LEU A 10 7.13 11.98 -22.76
N HIS A 11 6.40 11.08 -22.08
CA HIS A 11 6.15 9.74 -22.60
C HIS A 11 5.34 9.75 -23.89
N PHE A 12 4.28 10.57 -23.97
CA PHE A 12 3.49 10.74 -25.19
C PHE A 12 4.33 11.28 -26.36
N LEU A 13 5.36 12.07 -26.06
CA LEU A 13 6.32 12.59 -27.04
C LEU A 13 7.45 11.59 -27.40
N GLY A 14 7.35 10.34 -26.93
CA GLY A 14 8.30 9.28 -27.25
C GLY A 14 9.56 9.24 -26.38
N HIS A 15 9.58 9.97 -25.26
CA HIS A 15 10.61 9.81 -24.24
C HIS A 15 10.25 8.63 -23.31
N GLU A 16 10.97 7.54 -23.42
CA GLU A 16 10.88 6.41 -22.49
C GLU A 16 11.50 6.81 -21.14
N LEU A 17 10.66 7.18 -20.17
CA LEU A 17 11.10 7.59 -18.82
C LEU A 17 11.32 6.42 -17.87
N LEU A 18 10.63 5.31 -18.12
CA LEU A 18 10.94 4.00 -17.59
C LEU A 18 11.02 3.08 -18.80
N ALA A 19 12.23 2.77 -19.22
CA ALA A 19 12.45 1.68 -20.17
C ALA A 19 11.65 0.47 -19.65
N GLU A 20 10.96 -0.24 -20.52
CA GLU A 20 10.30 -1.50 -20.17
C GLU A 20 11.28 -2.32 -19.33
N THR A 21 11.09 -2.35 -18.02
CA THR A 21 11.94 -3.12 -17.11
C THR A 21 11.67 -4.59 -17.37
N GLN A 22 12.24 -5.10 -18.46
CA GLN A 22 12.17 -6.53 -18.80
C GLN A 22 13.03 -7.38 -17.86
N LYS A 23 13.89 -6.74 -17.04
CA LYS A 23 14.78 -7.42 -16.11
C LYS A 23 14.13 -7.56 -14.73
N GLU A 24 14.34 -8.71 -14.12
CA GLU A 24 13.96 -8.96 -12.74
C GLU A 24 14.98 -8.32 -11.80
N GLY A 25 14.53 -7.55 -10.78
CA GLY A 25 15.46 -6.89 -9.86
C GLY A 25 14.84 -5.86 -8.92
N VAL A 26 15.70 -5.08 -8.28
CA VAL A 26 15.34 -3.97 -7.42
C VAL A 26 15.25 -2.70 -8.25
N LEU A 27 14.11 -2.03 -8.19
CA LEU A 27 13.88 -0.73 -8.82
C LEU A 27 14.46 0.37 -7.94
N VAL A 28 15.37 1.18 -8.49
CA VAL A 28 15.96 2.33 -7.81
C VAL A 28 15.54 3.60 -8.55
N ILE A 29 14.76 4.47 -7.90
CA ILE A 29 14.12 5.62 -8.53
C ILE A 29 13.97 6.76 -7.50
N GLU A 30 14.08 8.01 -7.93
CA GLU A 30 13.95 9.16 -7.00
C GLU A 30 12.58 9.22 -6.35
N GLU A 31 11.52 9.15 -7.15
CA GLU A 31 10.13 9.19 -6.71
C GLU A 31 9.30 8.24 -7.57
N LEU A 32 8.46 7.45 -6.94
CA LEU A 32 7.54 6.57 -7.64
C LEU A 32 6.17 7.22 -7.71
N LEU A 33 5.76 7.57 -8.90
CA LEU A 33 4.48 8.22 -9.16
C LEU A 33 3.36 7.17 -9.38
N PRO A 34 2.09 7.52 -9.13
CA PRO A 34 0.98 6.60 -9.37
C PRO A 34 0.91 6.05 -10.80
N GLY A 35 1.28 6.89 -11.79
CA GLY A 35 1.34 6.50 -13.20
C GLY A 35 2.43 5.47 -13.51
N ASP A 36 3.52 5.48 -12.79
CA ASP A 36 4.62 4.51 -12.96
C ASP A 36 4.21 3.11 -12.49
N MET A 37 3.47 3.06 -11.38
CA MET A 37 3.05 1.82 -10.77
C MET A 37 2.11 0.99 -11.66
N ALA A 38 1.28 1.65 -12.48
CA ALA A 38 0.39 0.97 -13.42
C ALA A 38 1.17 0.25 -14.56
N ARG A 39 2.44 0.59 -14.75
CA ARG A 39 3.32 0.04 -15.80
C ARG A 39 4.30 -1.00 -15.27
N LEU A 40 4.48 -1.08 -13.96
CA LEU A 40 5.39 -2.02 -13.35
C LEU A 40 4.78 -3.42 -13.29
N ASP A 41 5.54 -4.43 -13.72
CA ASP A 41 5.18 -5.83 -13.51
C ASP A 41 5.56 -6.26 -12.07
N PRO A 42 4.60 -6.48 -11.18
CA PRO A 42 4.88 -6.84 -9.78
C PRO A 42 5.70 -8.13 -9.65
N ASN A 43 5.62 -9.03 -10.64
CA ASN A 43 6.32 -10.30 -10.60
C ASN A 43 7.83 -10.14 -10.83
N ARG A 44 8.23 -9.08 -11.52
CA ARG A 44 9.63 -8.80 -11.87
C ARG A 44 10.33 -7.92 -10.85
N ILE A 45 9.57 -7.09 -10.12
CA ILE A 45 10.15 -6.20 -9.12
C ILE A 45 10.30 -6.93 -7.80
N LYS A 46 11.55 -7.09 -7.36
CA LYS A 46 11.89 -7.77 -6.11
C LYS A 46 12.11 -6.80 -4.95
N GLY A 47 12.17 -5.51 -5.22
CA GLY A 47 12.29 -4.45 -4.22
C GLY A 47 12.23 -3.08 -4.84
N ILE A 48 11.97 -2.07 -4.03
CA ILE A 48 11.90 -0.67 -4.45
C ILE A 48 12.76 0.17 -3.50
N ILE A 49 13.63 0.99 -4.07
CA ILE A 49 14.42 2.00 -3.34
C ILE A 49 14.06 3.37 -3.91
N THR A 50 13.60 4.28 -3.04
CA THR A 50 13.29 5.66 -3.42
C THR A 50 14.14 6.65 -2.63
N SER A 51 14.31 7.88 -3.12
CA SER A 51 14.90 8.98 -2.32
C SER A 51 13.86 9.96 -1.83
N SER A 52 12.64 9.88 -2.32
CA SER A 52 11.53 10.72 -1.91
C SER A 52 10.30 9.85 -1.60
N GLY A 53 9.43 10.40 -0.78
CA GLY A 53 8.24 9.66 -0.33
C GLY A 53 8.43 8.98 1.04
N GLY A 54 7.50 9.20 1.94
CA GLY A 54 7.51 8.58 3.28
C GLY A 54 6.73 7.27 3.32
N ILE A 55 6.65 6.69 4.51
CA ILE A 55 5.92 5.44 4.82
C ILE A 55 4.43 5.45 4.39
N VAL A 56 3.86 6.64 4.22
CA VAL A 56 2.48 6.89 3.79
C VAL A 56 2.37 7.37 2.33
N SER A 57 3.47 7.38 1.56
CA SER A 57 3.40 7.72 0.14
C SER A 57 2.61 6.68 -0.66
N HIS A 58 2.04 7.07 -1.78
CA HIS A 58 1.33 6.15 -2.68
C HIS A 58 2.20 4.95 -3.06
N ALA A 59 3.49 5.19 -3.32
CA ALA A 59 4.47 4.15 -3.61
C ALA A 59 4.63 3.14 -2.46
N ALA A 60 4.73 3.63 -1.22
CA ALA A 60 4.87 2.77 -0.05
C ALA A 60 3.61 1.94 0.22
N ILE A 61 2.43 2.53 0.03
CA ILE A 61 1.15 1.83 0.18
C ILE A 61 1.04 0.72 -0.86
N LEU A 62 1.35 1.01 -2.11
CA LEU A 62 1.25 0.04 -3.19
C LEU A 62 2.34 -1.04 -3.10
N ALA A 63 3.59 -0.69 -2.76
CA ALA A 63 4.66 -1.66 -2.50
C ALA A 63 4.25 -2.68 -1.42
N ARG A 64 3.57 -2.21 -0.36
CA ARG A 64 3.01 -3.10 0.68
C ARG A 64 1.89 -3.97 0.15
N SER A 65 0.97 -3.43 -0.66
CA SER A 65 -0.14 -4.21 -1.23
C SER A 65 0.37 -5.32 -2.16
N LEU A 66 1.46 -5.06 -2.87
CA LEU A 66 2.13 -6.03 -3.73
C LEU A 66 3.15 -6.90 -3.00
N ARG A 67 3.35 -6.70 -1.68
CA ARG A 67 4.37 -7.37 -0.86
C ARG A 67 5.80 -7.19 -1.38
N ILE A 68 6.07 -6.06 -2.04
CA ILE A 68 7.40 -5.72 -2.52
C ILE A 68 8.13 -4.96 -1.40
N PRO A 69 9.32 -5.39 -0.96
CA PRO A 69 10.09 -4.66 0.04
C PRO A 69 10.49 -3.29 -0.51
N GLY A 70 10.23 -2.24 0.25
CA GLY A 70 10.55 -0.87 -0.13
C GLY A 70 11.29 -0.14 0.97
N ILE A 71 12.29 0.66 0.62
CA ILE A 71 12.98 1.59 1.51
C ILE A 71 13.13 2.96 0.87
N CYS A 72 13.25 3.98 1.73
CA CYS A 72 13.59 5.33 1.30
C CYS A 72 15.00 5.64 1.80
N LEU A 73 15.90 6.02 0.89
CA LEU A 73 17.27 6.38 1.17
C LEU A 73 17.51 7.86 0.90
N GLU A 74 18.52 8.43 1.53
CA GLU A 74 18.99 9.76 1.18
C GLU A 74 19.54 9.78 -0.26
N PRO A 75 19.33 10.89 -1.03
CA PRO A 75 19.75 10.98 -2.43
C PRO A 75 21.23 10.66 -2.66
N GLU A 76 22.08 11.05 -1.72
CA GLU A 76 23.54 10.80 -1.79
C GLU A 76 23.90 9.32 -1.67
N LEU A 77 23.10 8.53 -0.96
CA LEU A 77 23.29 7.09 -0.86
C LEU A 77 22.81 6.38 -2.12
N MET A 78 21.75 6.88 -2.73
CA MET A 78 21.25 6.32 -4.01
C MET A 78 22.27 6.42 -5.14
N LYS A 79 23.05 7.50 -5.21
CA LYS A 79 24.11 7.70 -6.21
C LYS A 79 25.21 6.63 -6.18
N ARG A 80 25.29 5.86 -5.11
CA ARG A 80 26.25 4.75 -4.96
C ARG A 80 25.74 3.43 -5.50
N ILE A 81 24.50 3.38 -5.95
CA ILE A 81 23.88 2.19 -6.51
C ILE A 81 23.89 2.31 -8.03
N HIS A 82 24.43 1.31 -8.72
CA HIS A 82 24.56 1.30 -10.16
C HIS A 82 23.74 0.13 -10.76
N GLU A 83 23.40 0.26 -12.03
CA GLU A 83 22.72 -0.83 -12.73
C GLU A 83 23.57 -2.10 -12.75
N GLY A 84 22.97 -3.21 -12.36
CA GLY A 84 23.62 -4.50 -12.27
C GLY A 84 24.22 -4.82 -10.90
N ASP A 85 24.19 -3.88 -9.95
CA ASP A 85 24.63 -4.14 -8.58
C ASP A 85 23.77 -5.21 -7.91
N LEU A 86 24.43 -6.10 -7.17
CA LEU A 86 23.75 -7.05 -6.29
C LEU A 86 23.35 -6.35 -4.98
N ILE A 87 22.05 -6.33 -4.68
CA ILE A 87 21.53 -5.65 -3.49
C ILE A 87 20.81 -6.66 -2.59
N ALA A 88 21.16 -6.68 -1.31
CA ALA A 88 20.36 -7.32 -0.28
C ALA A 88 19.47 -6.26 0.38
N LEU A 89 18.15 -6.37 0.19
CA LEU A 89 17.15 -5.40 0.63
C LEU A 89 16.26 -5.98 1.73
N ASP A 90 16.18 -5.30 2.86
CA ASP A 90 15.29 -5.61 3.97
C ASP A 90 14.35 -4.42 4.25
N GLY A 91 13.18 -4.45 3.65
CA GLY A 91 12.15 -3.41 3.82
C GLY A 91 11.57 -3.35 5.23
N LYS A 92 11.66 -4.42 6.02
CA LYS A 92 11.15 -4.49 7.39
C LYS A 92 12.04 -3.72 8.37
N ASN A 93 13.36 -3.84 8.20
CA ASN A 93 14.35 -3.15 9.01
C ASN A 93 14.91 -1.88 8.36
N GLY A 94 14.46 -1.54 7.15
CA GLY A 94 14.93 -0.35 6.42
C GLY A 94 16.40 -0.43 6.02
N THR A 95 16.89 -1.61 5.62
CA THR A 95 18.31 -1.83 5.32
C THR A 95 18.51 -2.27 3.88
N ALA A 96 19.46 -1.63 3.18
CA ALA A 96 19.98 -2.09 1.89
C ALA A 96 21.49 -2.22 1.96
N VAL A 97 22.01 -3.32 1.43
CA VAL A 97 23.44 -3.56 1.33
C VAL A 97 23.81 -3.86 -0.12
N VAL A 98 24.65 -3.01 -0.69
CA VAL A 98 25.18 -3.18 -2.05
C VAL A 98 26.42 -4.07 -1.98
N HIS A 99 26.51 -5.03 -2.89
CA HIS A 99 27.57 -6.03 -2.93
C HIS A 99 27.78 -6.76 -1.58
N PRO A 100 26.71 -7.39 -1.02
CA PRO A 100 26.82 -8.08 0.26
C PRO A 100 27.85 -9.21 0.16
N GLY A 101 28.73 -9.30 1.17
CA GLY A 101 29.66 -10.41 1.29
C GLY A 101 28.95 -11.75 1.48
N GLU A 102 29.67 -12.86 1.26
CA GLU A 102 29.09 -14.20 1.29
C GLU A 102 28.40 -14.56 2.61
N GLU A 103 28.97 -14.15 3.73
CA GLU A 103 28.40 -14.40 5.06
C GLU A 103 27.04 -13.68 5.24
N LEU A 104 26.98 -12.39 4.85
CA LEU A 104 25.75 -11.60 4.91
C LEU A 104 24.68 -12.14 3.95
N MET A 105 25.08 -12.52 2.73
CA MET A 105 24.19 -13.14 1.76
C MET A 105 23.62 -14.46 2.28
N ALA A 106 24.45 -15.29 2.93
CA ALA A 106 23.98 -16.52 3.55
C ALA A 106 23.00 -16.26 4.71
N ALA A 107 23.22 -15.19 5.48
CA ALA A 107 22.28 -14.77 6.53
C ALA A 107 20.94 -14.30 5.97
N PHE A 108 20.94 -13.50 4.90
CA PHE A 108 19.72 -13.08 4.20
C PHE A 108 18.94 -14.27 3.63
N LYS A 109 19.62 -15.19 2.93
CA LYS A 109 18.97 -16.39 2.39
C LYS A 109 18.34 -17.26 3.49
N ARG A 110 19.02 -17.44 4.63
CA ARG A 110 18.42 -18.16 5.77
C ARG A 110 17.19 -17.48 6.32
N ARG A 111 17.17 -16.14 6.41
CA ARG A 111 15.99 -15.40 6.83
C ARG A 111 14.82 -15.58 5.87
N LEU A 112 15.06 -15.49 4.56
CA LEU A 112 14.01 -15.71 3.55
C LEU A 112 13.36 -17.09 3.72
N VAL A 113 14.16 -18.14 3.87
CA VAL A 113 13.66 -19.51 4.10
C VAL A 113 12.82 -19.59 5.38
N LEU A 114 13.26 -18.94 6.47
CA LEU A 114 12.50 -18.92 7.72
C LEU A 114 11.17 -18.14 7.59
N GLU A 115 11.17 -17.05 6.83
CA GLU A 115 9.95 -16.29 6.54
C GLU A 115 8.97 -17.10 5.68
N GLU A 116 9.45 -17.80 4.67
CA GLU A 116 8.64 -18.71 3.84
C GLU A 116 8.03 -19.83 4.69
N GLN A 117 8.83 -20.51 5.52
CA GLN A 117 8.34 -21.54 6.43
C GLN A 117 7.30 -21.00 7.43
N HIS A 118 7.52 -19.79 7.93
CA HIS A 118 6.58 -19.14 8.82
C HIS A 118 5.25 -18.83 8.09
N GLN A 119 5.34 -18.35 6.85
CA GLN A 119 4.15 -18.09 6.03
C GLN A 119 3.38 -19.37 5.72
N GLU A 120 4.08 -20.44 5.33
CA GLU A 120 3.46 -21.76 5.12
C GLU A 120 2.77 -22.28 6.38
N HIS A 121 3.39 -22.06 7.55
CA HIS A 121 2.77 -22.42 8.83
C HIS A 121 1.50 -21.59 9.08
N LEU A 122 1.49 -20.29 8.80
CA LEU A 122 0.31 -19.44 8.94
C LEU A 122 -0.80 -19.84 7.96
N ASP A 123 -0.45 -20.21 6.73
CA ASP A 123 -1.41 -20.61 5.70
C ASP A 123 -2.21 -21.87 6.10
N GLN A 124 -1.65 -22.73 6.95
CA GLN A 124 -2.36 -23.88 7.51
C GLN A 124 -3.55 -23.49 8.42
N PHE A 125 -3.57 -22.27 8.93
CA PHE A 125 -4.62 -21.74 9.79
C PHE A 125 -5.67 -20.92 9.02
N ARG A 126 -5.38 -20.54 7.78
CA ARG A 126 -6.20 -19.65 6.96
C ARG A 126 -7.67 -20.08 6.88
N ASP A 127 -7.90 -21.38 6.64
CA ASP A 127 -9.24 -21.93 6.43
C ASP A 127 -9.84 -22.55 7.71
N LYS A 128 -9.16 -22.40 8.85
CA LYS A 128 -9.62 -22.90 10.13
C LYS A 128 -10.47 -21.85 10.86
N PRO A 129 -11.60 -22.22 11.44
CA PRO A 129 -12.40 -21.29 12.23
C PRO A 129 -11.61 -20.83 13.46
N CYS A 130 -11.54 -19.52 13.66
CA CYS A 130 -10.91 -18.94 14.83
C CYS A 130 -11.80 -19.19 16.08
N LYS A 131 -11.21 -19.76 17.12
CA LYS A 131 -11.89 -20.05 18.40
C LYS A 131 -10.99 -19.68 19.57
N THR A 132 -11.61 -19.17 20.63
CA THR A 132 -10.95 -18.99 21.93
C THR A 132 -10.67 -20.35 22.58
N LYS A 133 -9.86 -20.36 23.64
CA LYS A 133 -9.53 -21.61 24.37
C LYS A 133 -10.76 -22.29 24.99
N ASP A 134 -11.79 -21.52 25.32
CA ASP A 134 -13.08 -21.98 25.83
C ASP A 134 -14.10 -22.35 24.75
N GLY A 135 -13.68 -22.33 23.48
CA GLY A 135 -14.45 -22.80 22.33
C GLY A 135 -15.35 -21.76 21.66
N VAL A 136 -15.36 -20.51 22.13
CA VAL A 136 -16.16 -19.43 21.52
C VAL A 136 -15.60 -19.08 20.15
N ARG A 137 -16.43 -19.07 19.10
CA ARG A 137 -16.06 -18.67 17.77
C ARG A 137 -15.86 -17.16 17.68
N ILE A 138 -14.77 -16.75 17.08
CA ILE A 138 -14.46 -15.34 16.76
C ILE A 138 -14.39 -15.19 15.25
N ASN A 139 -15.14 -14.24 14.69
CA ASN A 139 -15.06 -13.92 13.28
C ASN A 139 -13.82 -13.05 13.02
N VAL A 140 -13.01 -13.46 12.04
CA VAL A 140 -11.81 -12.71 11.62
C VAL A 140 -12.17 -11.91 10.38
N LEU A 141 -12.33 -10.60 10.55
CA LEU A 141 -12.74 -9.68 9.50
C LEU A 141 -11.59 -8.79 9.09
N ALA A 142 -11.54 -8.46 7.79
CA ALA A 142 -10.49 -7.60 7.25
C ALA A 142 -10.76 -6.12 7.52
N ASN A 143 -9.67 -5.35 7.63
CA ASN A 143 -9.69 -3.90 7.61
C ASN A 143 -9.05 -3.45 6.28
N ILE A 144 -9.85 -2.87 5.39
CA ILE A 144 -9.43 -2.45 4.06
C ILE A 144 -9.63 -0.95 3.85
N ALA A 145 -8.90 -0.40 2.89
CA ALA A 145 -8.94 1.01 2.54
C ALA A 145 -8.97 1.26 1.03
N MET A 146 -8.54 0.29 0.23
CA MET A 146 -8.44 0.41 -1.21
C MET A 146 -9.06 -0.82 -1.91
N GLU A 147 -9.47 -0.64 -3.15
CA GLU A 147 -10.00 -1.73 -3.99
C GLU A 147 -8.97 -2.88 -4.14
N ASN A 148 -7.69 -2.55 -4.23
CA ASN A 148 -6.62 -3.56 -4.32
C ASN A 148 -6.54 -4.48 -3.09
N ASP A 149 -6.99 -4.03 -1.92
CA ASP A 149 -7.03 -4.84 -0.70
C ASP A 149 -8.03 -6.00 -0.84
N LEU A 150 -9.08 -5.84 -1.66
CA LEU A 150 -10.11 -6.85 -1.91
C LEU A 150 -9.53 -8.15 -2.48
N ASN A 151 -8.55 -8.02 -3.40
CA ASN A 151 -7.89 -9.17 -4.00
C ASN A 151 -7.11 -10.03 -2.99
N GLN A 152 -6.69 -9.44 -1.89
CA GLN A 152 -5.92 -10.11 -0.83
C GLN A 152 -6.82 -10.66 0.30
N LEU A 153 -8.02 -10.11 0.44
CA LEU A 153 -8.93 -10.37 1.56
C LEU A 153 -9.16 -11.87 1.78
N PHE A 154 -9.65 -12.55 0.76
CA PHE A 154 -9.98 -13.97 0.85
C PHE A 154 -8.75 -14.88 0.81
N ARG A 155 -7.65 -14.42 0.20
CA ARG A 155 -6.37 -15.15 0.22
C ARG A 155 -5.81 -15.33 1.62
N HIS A 156 -6.17 -14.45 2.55
CA HIS A 156 -5.75 -14.50 3.95
C HIS A 156 -6.79 -15.09 4.89
N GLY A 157 -7.89 -15.66 4.37
CA GLY A 157 -8.92 -16.31 5.16
C GLY A 157 -9.82 -15.33 5.93
N ALA A 158 -9.96 -14.10 5.47
CA ALA A 158 -10.91 -13.18 6.05
C ALA A 158 -12.35 -13.66 5.80
N GLU A 159 -13.20 -13.56 6.82
CA GLU A 159 -14.59 -13.98 6.80
C GLU A 159 -15.55 -12.85 6.41
N GLY A 160 -15.01 -11.73 5.92
CA GLY A 160 -15.72 -10.54 5.50
C GLY A 160 -14.92 -9.27 5.77
N ILE A 161 -15.55 -8.11 5.60
CA ILE A 161 -14.96 -6.81 5.86
C ILE A 161 -15.51 -6.23 7.15
N GLY A 162 -14.68 -6.17 8.18
CA GLY A 162 -15.01 -5.57 9.47
C GLY A 162 -14.85 -4.05 9.49
N LEU A 163 -14.06 -3.50 8.56
CA LEU A 163 -13.91 -2.07 8.39
C LEU A 163 -13.45 -1.74 6.97
N TYR A 164 -14.28 -1.05 6.21
CA TYR A 164 -13.88 -0.32 5.01
C TYR A 164 -13.68 1.15 5.34
N ARG A 165 -12.44 1.63 5.17
CA ARG A 165 -12.06 3.01 5.46
C ARG A 165 -12.25 3.88 4.23
N THR A 166 -13.32 4.68 4.22
CA THR A 166 -13.66 5.56 3.09
C THR A 166 -12.68 6.72 2.90
N GLU A 167 -11.93 7.08 3.95
CA GLU A 167 -11.06 8.26 3.96
C GLU A 167 -10.01 8.24 2.86
N ILE A 168 -9.44 7.06 2.55
CA ILE A 168 -8.39 6.94 1.53
C ILE A 168 -8.91 7.33 0.15
N PHE A 169 -10.15 6.95 -0.18
CA PHE A 169 -10.79 7.36 -1.43
C PHE A 169 -10.90 8.89 -1.52
N PHE A 170 -11.39 9.55 -0.46
CA PHE A 170 -11.48 11.01 -0.43
C PHE A 170 -10.10 11.67 -0.50
N LEU A 171 -9.10 11.14 0.20
CA LEU A 171 -7.73 11.68 0.21
C LEU A 171 -6.98 11.49 -1.12
N SER A 172 -7.41 10.55 -1.95
CA SER A 172 -6.80 10.31 -3.27
C SER A 172 -7.22 11.32 -4.35
N LEU A 173 -8.24 12.12 -4.06
CA LEU A 173 -8.77 13.13 -4.96
C LEU A 173 -8.29 14.54 -4.56
N ASP A 174 -8.40 15.47 -5.47
CA ASP A 174 -8.15 16.91 -5.26
C ASP A 174 -9.42 17.74 -5.05
N ARG A 175 -10.59 17.08 -5.04
CA ARG A 175 -11.93 17.61 -4.83
C ARG A 175 -12.80 16.64 -4.04
N TYR A 176 -13.95 17.10 -3.60
CA TYR A 176 -14.97 16.17 -3.08
C TYR A 176 -15.45 15.25 -4.21
N PRO A 177 -15.52 13.91 -3.95
CA PRO A 177 -16.09 12.97 -4.92
C PRO A 177 -17.58 13.23 -5.09
N GLU A 178 -18.06 13.15 -6.34
CA GLU A 178 -19.49 13.19 -6.65
C GLU A 178 -20.20 11.95 -6.08
N ILE A 179 -21.51 12.02 -5.92
CA ILE A 179 -22.29 10.93 -5.35
C ILE A 179 -22.15 9.67 -6.20
N GLU A 180 -22.17 9.82 -7.51
CA GLU A 180 -22.03 8.73 -8.47
C GLU A 180 -20.69 8.02 -8.34
N GLU A 181 -19.60 8.75 -8.15
CA GLU A 181 -18.27 8.19 -7.93
C GLU A 181 -18.20 7.39 -6.61
N GLN A 182 -18.84 7.91 -5.56
CA GLN A 182 -18.91 7.20 -4.28
C GLN A 182 -19.75 5.92 -4.40
N VAL A 183 -20.89 5.98 -5.09
CA VAL A 183 -21.73 4.82 -5.34
C VAL A 183 -20.98 3.77 -6.11
N GLU A 184 -20.24 4.13 -7.17
CA GLU A 184 -19.45 3.20 -7.97
C GLU A 184 -18.41 2.47 -7.12
N VAL A 185 -17.66 3.19 -6.29
CA VAL A 185 -16.64 2.58 -5.41
C VAL A 185 -17.26 1.66 -4.38
N TYR A 186 -18.36 2.08 -3.73
CA TYR A 186 -19.02 1.23 -2.73
C TYR A 186 -19.69 0.02 -3.35
N GLN A 187 -20.24 0.15 -4.56
CA GLN A 187 -20.83 -0.97 -5.29
C GLN A 187 -19.76 -2.02 -5.63
N LYS A 188 -18.59 -1.61 -6.12
CA LYS A 188 -17.46 -2.53 -6.37
C LYS A 188 -17.06 -3.31 -5.12
N VAL A 189 -16.98 -2.62 -3.98
CA VAL A 189 -16.68 -3.28 -2.70
C VAL A 189 -17.78 -4.27 -2.34
N PHE A 190 -19.04 -3.88 -2.47
CA PHE A 190 -20.19 -4.72 -2.18
C PHE A 190 -20.24 -5.96 -3.06
N ASP A 191 -20.04 -5.79 -4.37
CA ASP A 191 -20.10 -6.89 -5.35
C ASP A 191 -18.91 -7.87 -5.22
N SER A 192 -17.81 -7.44 -4.61
CA SER A 192 -16.64 -8.29 -4.39
C SER A 192 -16.77 -9.26 -3.22
N ILE A 193 -17.83 -9.13 -2.41
CA ILE A 193 -18.02 -9.92 -1.20
C ILE A 193 -19.19 -10.90 -1.40
N PRO A 194 -19.04 -12.18 -0.97
CA PRO A 194 -20.17 -13.11 -0.93
C PRO A 194 -21.33 -12.56 -0.09
N GLN A 195 -22.57 -12.72 -0.56
CA GLN A 195 -23.78 -12.12 0.04
C GLN A 195 -23.97 -12.42 1.53
N GLU A 196 -23.42 -13.53 2.01
CA GLU A 196 -23.55 -13.96 3.40
C GLU A 196 -22.45 -13.40 4.33
N GLN A 197 -21.47 -12.71 3.76
CA GLN A 197 -20.35 -12.18 4.53
C GLN A 197 -20.59 -10.73 4.98
N PRO A 198 -20.19 -10.37 6.20
CA PRO A 198 -20.40 -9.03 6.72
C PRO A 198 -19.52 -8.00 5.97
N LEU A 199 -20.14 -6.86 5.67
CA LEU A 199 -19.48 -5.66 5.19
C LEU A 199 -19.82 -4.49 6.11
N MET A 200 -18.80 -3.89 6.71
CA MET A 200 -18.93 -2.71 7.56
C MET A 200 -18.20 -1.53 6.93
N ILE A 201 -18.95 -0.54 6.46
CA ILE A 201 -18.42 0.69 5.85
C ILE A 201 -18.44 1.78 6.91
N ARG A 202 -17.29 2.39 7.18
CA ARG A 202 -17.20 3.57 8.03
C ARG A 202 -17.56 4.82 7.22
N THR A 203 -18.49 5.63 7.74
CA THR A 203 -18.70 6.98 7.22
C THR A 203 -17.42 7.81 7.36
N LEU A 204 -17.26 8.83 6.52
CA LEU A 204 -16.03 9.65 6.44
C LEU A 204 -15.59 10.14 7.81
N ASP A 205 -14.41 9.69 8.26
CA ASP A 205 -13.78 10.02 9.53
C ASP A 205 -12.49 10.81 9.32
N LEU A 206 -12.61 12.00 8.75
CA LEU A 206 -11.52 12.95 8.57
C LEU A 206 -11.63 14.12 9.55
N GLY A 207 -10.50 14.60 10.00
CA GLY A 207 -10.32 15.78 10.83
C GLY A 207 -9.12 16.60 10.34
N ALA A 208 -8.83 17.71 11.02
CA ALA A 208 -7.75 18.62 10.64
C ALA A 208 -6.35 17.97 10.58
N ASP A 209 -6.16 16.82 11.23
CA ASP A 209 -4.91 16.05 11.25
C ASP A 209 -4.63 15.26 9.95
N LYS A 210 -5.67 15.02 9.14
CA LYS A 210 -5.61 14.18 7.93
C LYS A 210 -6.43 14.72 6.77
N ALA A 211 -6.79 15.99 6.78
CA ALA A 211 -7.62 16.57 5.75
C ALA A 211 -6.83 16.86 4.47
N ALA A 212 -7.44 16.60 3.32
CA ALA A 212 -6.93 17.13 2.06
C ALA A 212 -7.15 18.65 1.98
N PRO A 213 -6.27 19.39 1.26
CA PRO A 213 -6.33 20.86 1.19
C PRO A 213 -7.72 21.40 0.75
N TYR A 214 -8.38 20.72 -0.18
CA TYR A 214 -9.69 21.13 -0.70
C TYR A 214 -10.83 21.05 0.33
N MET A 215 -10.62 20.33 1.43
CA MET A 215 -11.68 20.13 2.45
C MET A 215 -11.86 21.32 3.37
N GLY A 216 -10.93 22.28 3.40
CA GLY A 216 -11.04 23.52 4.16
C GLY A 216 -11.20 23.30 5.67
N TYR A 217 -10.51 22.31 6.24
CA TYR A 217 -10.51 22.09 7.69
C TYR A 217 -9.72 23.20 8.39
N PRO A 218 -10.28 23.79 9.45
CA PRO A 218 -9.53 24.75 10.26
C PRO A 218 -8.40 24.03 11.00
N HIS A 219 -7.34 24.78 11.31
CA HIS A 219 -6.31 24.27 12.21
C HIS A 219 -6.89 24.10 13.61
N GLU A 220 -6.76 22.91 14.18
CA GLU A 220 -7.26 22.57 15.52
C GLU A 220 -6.14 22.02 16.39
N GLY A 221 -6.05 22.50 17.62
CA GLY A 221 -5.03 22.02 18.58
C GLY A 221 -5.25 20.57 19.02
N ASN A 222 -6.52 20.08 18.95
CA ASN A 222 -6.86 18.69 19.18
C ASN A 222 -7.92 18.25 18.15
N PRO A 223 -7.51 17.75 16.99
CA PRO A 223 -8.42 17.32 15.92
C PRO A 223 -9.40 16.21 16.30
N TYR A 224 -9.05 15.38 17.30
CA TYR A 224 -9.95 14.32 17.76
C TYR A 224 -11.17 14.84 18.54
N LEU A 225 -11.02 15.94 19.24
CA LEU A 225 -12.11 16.64 19.94
C LEU A 225 -12.79 17.69 19.07
N GLY A 226 -12.19 18.04 17.94
CA GLY A 226 -12.63 19.07 17.02
C GLY A 226 -13.77 18.65 16.08
N CYS A 227 -13.86 19.35 14.94
CA CYS A 227 -14.84 19.12 13.89
C CYS A 227 -14.44 17.91 13.03
N ARG A 228 -14.95 16.72 13.36
CA ARG A 228 -14.58 15.45 12.75
C ARG A 228 -15.79 14.54 12.58
N ALA A 229 -15.72 13.62 11.60
CA ALA A 229 -16.73 12.59 11.36
C ALA A 229 -18.16 13.15 11.35
N LEU A 230 -19.07 12.57 12.10
CA LEU A 230 -20.48 13.01 12.18
C LEU A 230 -20.64 14.48 12.54
N ARG A 231 -19.78 15.04 13.39
CA ARG A 231 -19.83 16.48 13.74
C ARG A 231 -19.64 17.39 12.52
N ARG A 232 -18.93 16.91 11.50
CA ARG A 232 -18.73 17.61 10.23
C ARG A 232 -19.87 17.35 9.24
N GLN A 233 -20.36 16.12 9.18
CA GLN A 233 -21.35 15.69 8.20
C GLN A 233 -22.76 16.21 8.51
N LEU A 234 -23.04 16.51 9.77
CA LEU A 234 -24.34 17.04 10.22
C LEU A 234 -24.41 18.58 10.23
N ARG A 235 -23.41 19.28 9.75
CA ARG A 235 -23.38 20.74 9.59
C ARG A 235 -23.58 21.13 8.14
#